data_3f29fd4a1d9b99badf75ec9257bc4be2
#
_entry.id   3f29fd4a1d9b99badf75ec9257bc4be2
#
_cell.length_a   1.000
_cell.length_b   1.000
_cell.length_c   1.000
_cell.angle_alpha   90.00
_cell.angle_beta   90.00
_cell.angle_gamma   90.00
#
_symmetry.space_group_name_H-M   'P 1'
#
loop_
_entity.id
_entity.type
_entity.pdbx_description
1 polymer ?
#
loop_
_entity_poly.entity_id
_entity_poly.type
_entity_poly.pdbx_seq_one_letter_code
_entity_poly.pdbx_strand_id
1 'polypeptide(L)'
;MKNMYRMASMTAVVVSAALLLAAIPAEAQLPKDPVERAKVIAQVMAANARQLTIFDRQGKEVSLVGPRDLYNQPVLSPDAKRVAVIRPDLEKENNDLWVLDVATGKGTQITFSKSREQATAPAWSPDGSQVAYVALREGYFGLYRRASDGAGAEELLYKNSAPMTLTDWSQDGRFLTYFSTDLSGGGLYALPVNATGERKPIEAFRSPSQLQGPRLSPDSRFAAYTSNQSGRVEVYVRPFDPAATAQAVPAAGPWQVSDGAQGMVFWRRDGKELYYLAADRGVMAVEVGTAPAFQFGKPKLLFRPSADILTGVSPGTASVSRDGERFVIAVPPPQLRQMTMFDRQGKVVSTIGPPGFYVQPGLSPDGKRVVAMRNDPQTGNQDIWTFDLATGKGTPVTNDTPPDNAPIWSPDGTQVAYVSTRQSYSGIYRKAWDGTGDEELLFRYTPGAGMVLTDWSPDGKFLTFYTGVILVVPLRPNEKALDRKAIDWLREDYDVAQGRFSPDERFIAFLSNEANAEKAEVYVRPFDASKPEAPGPGPAVQVSKTGTIGMIFWRQDGKEMYYMTRDWEVMAVDVTTTPTFQAGTPRLLFKLPGPLPGNPMQWKNVSPDGQQFIFAMPATAAPAR
;
A
#
# COMPACT_ATOMS: atom_id res chain seq x y z
N MET A 1 6.46 24.14 6.48
CA MET A 1 6.68 22.69 6.18
C MET A 1 6.40 21.71 7.32
N LYS A 2 6.69 21.97 8.59
CA LYS A 2 6.34 21.05 9.71
C LYS A 2 4.83 20.87 10.01
N ASN A 3 3.95 21.76 9.56
CA ASN A 3 2.51 21.72 9.87
C ASN A 3 1.65 21.00 8.83
N MET A 4 2.11 20.79 7.62
CA MET A 4 1.33 20.17 6.53
C MET A 4 1.36 18.64 6.60
N TYR A 5 2.48 18.04 7.04
CA TYR A 5 2.54 16.61 7.37
C TYR A 5 1.69 16.22 8.58
N ARG A 6 1.36 17.16 9.47
CA ARG A 6 0.46 16.93 10.60
C ARG A 6 -1.01 16.76 10.22
N MET A 7 -1.49 17.37 9.14
CA MET A 7 -2.89 17.23 8.71
C MET A 7 -3.14 15.97 7.88
N ALA A 8 -2.22 15.56 7.02
CA ALA A 8 -2.38 14.36 6.18
C ALA A 8 -2.30 13.04 6.98
N SER A 9 -1.63 13.03 8.15
CA SER A 9 -1.50 11.83 8.99
C SER A 9 -2.60 11.68 10.04
N MET A 10 -3.32 12.74 10.36
CA MET A 10 -4.47 12.67 11.29
C MET A 10 -5.68 11.92 10.71
N THR A 11 -5.72 11.73 9.40
CA THR A 11 -6.84 11.11 8.70
C THR A 11 -6.75 9.58 8.63
N ALA A 12 -5.59 8.97 8.85
CA ALA A 12 -5.36 7.56 8.51
C ALA A 12 -6.02 6.53 9.45
N VAL A 13 -6.36 6.85 10.68
CA VAL A 13 -6.93 5.90 11.65
C VAL A 13 -8.46 5.93 11.70
N VAL A 14 -9.07 7.07 11.47
CA VAL A 14 -10.53 7.20 11.28
C VAL A 14 -10.92 6.83 9.84
N VAL A 15 -9.95 6.82 8.95
CA VAL A 15 -10.06 6.76 7.49
C VAL A 15 -10.25 5.34 6.95
N SER A 16 -10.03 4.24 7.68
CA SER A 16 -10.25 2.92 7.08
C SER A 16 -11.74 2.56 6.84
N ALA A 17 -12.68 3.14 7.56
CA ALA A 17 -14.11 3.02 7.22
C ALA A 17 -14.59 4.16 6.30
N ALA A 18 -14.03 5.37 6.45
CA ALA A 18 -14.27 6.49 5.55
C ALA A 18 -13.56 6.33 4.20
N LEU A 19 -12.47 5.55 4.08
CA LEU A 19 -11.75 5.34 2.82
C LEU A 19 -12.51 4.47 1.80
N LEU A 20 -13.44 3.62 2.21
CA LEU A 20 -14.32 2.95 1.23
C LEU A 20 -15.41 3.90 0.71
N LEU A 21 -15.86 4.85 1.52
CA LEU A 21 -16.68 5.97 1.05
C LEU A 21 -15.85 7.08 0.40
N ALA A 22 -14.55 7.20 0.71
CA ALA A 22 -13.60 8.13 0.08
C ALA A 22 -12.93 7.59 -1.18
N ALA A 23 -13.06 6.31 -1.49
CA ALA A 23 -12.79 5.79 -2.85
C ALA A 23 -13.89 6.24 -3.86
N ILE A 24 -15.02 6.73 -3.36
CA ILE A 24 -15.96 7.57 -4.11
C ILE A 24 -15.48 9.01 -3.84
N PRO A 25 -15.06 9.80 -4.85
CA PRO A 25 -14.69 11.20 -4.64
C PRO A 25 -15.77 11.90 -3.81
N ALA A 26 -15.41 12.80 -2.90
CA ALA A 26 -16.34 13.48 -1.99
C ALA A 26 -17.49 14.25 -2.72
N GLU A 27 -17.40 14.36 -4.04
CA GLU A 27 -18.40 14.92 -4.94
C GLU A 27 -19.26 13.87 -5.69
N ALA A 28 -18.89 12.59 -5.63
CA ALA A 28 -19.66 11.52 -6.27
C ALA A 28 -20.65 10.89 -5.28
N GLN A 29 -21.74 11.59 -5.03
CA GLN A 29 -22.95 10.96 -4.51
C GLN A 29 -23.34 9.80 -5.43
N LEU A 30 -23.74 8.65 -4.86
CA LEU A 30 -24.28 7.56 -5.66
C LEU A 30 -25.34 8.10 -6.64
N PRO A 31 -25.36 7.67 -7.90
CA PRO A 31 -26.34 8.12 -8.87
C PRO A 31 -27.76 8.04 -8.32
N LYS A 32 -28.58 9.04 -8.60
CA LYS A 32 -30.00 9.03 -8.19
C LYS A 32 -30.81 8.00 -8.99
N ASP A 33 -30.39 7.72 -10.23
CA ASP A 33 -30.99 6.69 -11.06
C ASP A 33 -30.71 5.30 -10.47
N PRO A 34 -31.73 4.48 -10.19
CA PRO A 34 -31.55 3.18 -9.53
C PRO A 34 -30.70 2.19 -10.35
N VAL A 35 -30.76 2.26 -11.68
CA VAL A 35 -30.01 1.35 -12.56
C VAL A 35 -28.52 1.72 -12.57
N GLU A 36 -28.22 3.00 -12.73
CA GLU A 36 -26.84 3.50 -12.65
C GLU A 36 -26.26 3.32 -11.24
N ARG A 37 -27.05 3.54 -10.20
CA ARG A 37 -26.67 3.29 -8.80
C ARG A 37 -26.31 1.82 -8.59
N ALA A 38 -27.15 0.89 -9.05
CA ALA A 38 -26.87 -0.55 -8.94
C ALA A 38 -25.58 -0.95 -9.69
N LYS A 39 -25.30 -0.37 -10.86
CA LYS A 39 -24.05 -0.59 -11.59
C LYS A 39 -22.84 -0.12 -10.80
N VAL A 40 -22.89 1.09 -10.23
CA VAL A 40 -21.79 1.63 -9.41
C VAL A 40 -21.55 0.75 -8.19
N ILE A 41 -22.62 0.36 -7.47
CA ILE A 41 -22.51 -0.54 -6.32
C ILE A 41 -21.89 -1.89 -6.74
N ALA A 42 -22.33 -2.48 -7.85
CA ALA A 42 -21.77 -3.72 -8.36
C ALA A 42 -20.26 -3.60 -8.70
N GLN A 43 -19.85 -2.48 -9.28
CA GLN A 43 -18.44 -2.19 -9.57
C GLN A 43 -17.61 -2.05 -8.28
N VAL A 44 -18.13 -1.31 -7.29
CA VAL A 44 -17.46 -1.15 -5.98
C VAL A 44 -17.33 -2.51 -5.28
N MET A 45 -18.41 -3.33 -5.30
CA MET A 45 -18.38 -4.69 -4.75
C MET A 45 -17.36 -5.56 -5.46
N ALA A 46 -17.35 -5.58 -6.80
CA ALA A 46 -16.40 -6.39 -7.57
C ALA A 46 -14.94 -6.01 -7.28
N ALA A 47 -14.66 -4.73 -7.07
CA ALA A 47 -13.30 -4.22 -6.81
C ALA A 47 -12.85 -4.39 -5.35
N ASN A 48 -13.75 -4.37 -4.37
CA ASN A 48 -13.41 -4.23 -2.96
C ASN A 48 -13.94 -5.35 -2.06
N ALA A 49 -14.85 -6.22 -2.54
CA ALA A 49 -15.37 -7.32 -1.73
C ALA A 49 -14.25 -8.29 -1.34
N ARG A 50 -14.12 -8.53 -0.05
CA ARG A 50 -13.05 -9.33 0.55
C ARG A 50 -13.59 -10.69 0.98
N GLN A 51 -12.75 -11.71 0.96
CA GLN A 51 -13.00 -13.00 1.53
C GLN A 51 -12.36 -13.09 2.91
N LEU A 52 -13.13 -13.32 3.95
CA LEU A 52 -12.55 -13.65 5.24
C LEU A 52 -11.92 -15.05 5.14
N THR A 53 -10.61 -15.12 5.30
CA THR A 53 -9.84 -16.35 5.19
C THR A 53 -9.09 -16.59 6.49
N ILE A 54 -9.17 -17.80 7.00
CA ILE A 54 -8.41 -18.23 8.18
C ILE A 54 -7.18 -19.00 7.75
N PHE A 55 -6.04 -18.58 8.28
CA PHE A 55 -4.73 -19.21 8.10
C PHE A 55 -4.25 -19.84 9.39
N ASP A 56 -3.44 -20.90 9.31
CA ASP A 56 -2.68 -21.42 10.44
C ASP A 56 -1.35 -20.67 10.65
N ARG A 57 -0.57 -21.09 11.64
CA ARG A 57 0.75 -20.49 11.93
C ARG A 57 1.77 -20.64 10.81
N GLN A 58 1.58 -21.57 9.89
CA GLN A 58 2.43 -21.80 8.73
C GLN A 58 1.96 -21.03 7.49
N GLY A 59 0.86 -20.25 7.61
CA GLY A 59 0.28 -19.49 6.51
C GLY A 59 -0.55 -20.32 5.55
N LYS A 60 -0.88 -21.58 5.92
CA LYS A 60 -1.78 -22.42 5.13
C LYS A 60 -3.22 -21.98 5.37
N GLU A 61 -3.97 -21.84 4.28
CA GLU A 61 -5.41 -21.58 4.33
C GLU A 61 -6.13 -22.77 4.99
N VAL A 62 -6.91 -22.48 6.03
CA VAL A 62 -7.66 -23.48 6.79
C VAL A 62 -9.13 -23.45 6.42
N SER A 63 -9.72 -22.26 6.31
CA SER A 63 -11.14 -22.11 5.97
C SER A 63 -11.47 -20.72 5.44
N LEU A 64 -12.51 -20.65 4.62
CA LEU A 64 -13.18 -19.42 4.21
C LEU A 64 -14.40 -19.20 5.11
N VAL A 65 -14.65 -17.94 5.50
CA VAL A 65 -15.75 -17.56 6.38
C VAL A 65 -16.73 -16.68 5.63
N GLY A 66 -17.93 -17.20 5.41
CA GLY A 66 -19.01 -16.50 4.71
C GLY A 66 -18.71 -16.21 3.22
N PRO A 67 -19.62 -15.52 2.54
CA PRO A 67 -19.41 -15.07 1.15
C PRO A 67 -18.41 -13.93 1.10
N ARG A 68 -17.96 -13.56 -0.11
CA ARG A 68 -17.24 -12.29 -0.33
C ARG A 68 -18.13 -11.09 -0.07
N ASP A 69 -17.66 -10.11 0.69
CA ASP A 69 -18.38 -8.87 0.98
C ASP A 69 -17.39 -7.74 1.38
N LEU A 70 -17.89 -6.52 1.60
CA LEU A 70 -17.09 -5.36 2.01
C LEU A 70 -16.62 -5.47 3.48
N TYR A 71 -16.01 -6.58 3.85
CA TYR A 71 -15.55 -6.83 5.21
C TYR A 71 -14.36 -5.99 5.61
N ASN A 72 -14.47 -5.33 6.77
CA ASN A 72 -13.40 -4.57 7.41
C ASN A 72 -13.26 -4.96 8.88
N GLN A 73 -12.07 -4.76 9.43
CA GLN A 73 -11.76 -4.92 10.85
C GLN A 73 -12.20 -6.29 11.42
N PRO A 74 -11.85 -7.42 10.79
CA PRO A 74 -12.20 -8.73 11.33
C PRO A 74 -11.47 -9.00 12.65
N VAL A 75 -12.20 -9.48 13.65
CA VAL A 75 -11.64 -9.86 14.95
C VAL A 75 -12.18 -11.24 15.35
N LEU A 76 -11.27 -12.22 15.51
CA LEU A 76 -11.63 -13.56 15.98
C LEU A 76 -12.15 -13.53 17.42
N SER A 77 -13.21 -14.30 17.69
CA SER A 77 -13.68 -14.55 19.06
C SER A 77 -12.61 -15.28 19.88
N PRO A 78 -12.67 -15.23 21.23
CA PRO A 78 -11.70 -15.88 22.09
C PRO A 78 -11.57 -17.39 21.87
N ASP A 79 -12.62 -18.05 21.40
CA ASP A 79 -12.67 -19.47 21.06
C ASP A 79 -12.37 -19.78 19.58
N ALA A 80 -12.07 -18.74 18.79
CA ALA A 80 -11.82 -18.78 17.35
C ALA A 80 -12.97 -19.39 16.51
N LYS A 81 -14.20 -19.48 17.05
CA LYS A 81 -15.36 -20.04 16.34
C LYS A 81 -16.20 -19.00 15.63
N ARG A 82 -16.00 -17.71 15.94
CA ARG A 82 -16.74 -16.59 15.34
C ARG A 82 -15.79 -15.45 14.95
N VAL A 83 -16.22 -14.63 14.00
CA VAL A 83 -15.52 -13.41 13.57
C VAL A 83 -16.47 -12.23 13.71
N ALA A 84 -16.11 -11.25 14.52
CA ALA A 84 -16.74 -9.94 14.50
C ALA A 84 -16.16 -9.13 13.35
N VAL A 85 -16.98 -8.42 12.59
CA VAL A 85 -16.54 -7.72 11.39
C VAL A 85 -17.42 -6.50 11.12
N ILE A 86 -16.84 -5.44 10.61
CA ILE A 86 -17.57 -4.28 10.12
C ILE A 86 -17.93 -4.49 8.66
N ARG A 87 -19.19 -4.28 8.32
CA ARG A 87 -19.75 -4.43 6.99
C ARG A 87 -20.43 -3.12 6.55
N PRO A 88 -19.86 -2.40 5.57
CA PRO A 88 -20.51 -1.25 4.95
C PRO A 88 -21.78 -1.64 4.18
N ASP A 89 -22.82 -0.85 4.33
CA ASP A 89 -24.02 -0.86 3.49
C ASP A 89 -23.98 0.41 2.59
N LEU A 90 -23.60 0.22 1.33
CA LEU A 90 -23.44 1.33 0.38
C LEU A 90 -24.77 2.00 0.04
N GLU A 91 -25.89 1.28 0.13
CA GLU A 91 -27.22 1.87 -0.14
C GLU A 91 -27.69 2.77 0.99
N LYS A 92 -27.41 2.37 2.24
CA LYS A 92 -27.77 3.14 3.43
C LYS A 92 -26.71 4.15 3.86
N GLU A 93 -25.52 4.11 3.22
CA GLU A 93 -24.36 4.94 3.59
C GLU A 93 -23.98 4.79 5.08
N ASN A 94 -24.02 3.56 5.60
CA ASN A 94 -23.68 3.25 6.98
C ASN A 94 -22.73 2.06 7.09
N ASN A 95 -22.23 1.83 8.30
CA ASN A 95 -21.45 0.65 8.64
C ASN A 95 -22.11 -0.06 9.82
N ASP A 96 -22.30 -1.37 9.70
CA ASP A 96 -22.82 -2.19 10.76
C ASP A 96 -21.82 -3.26 11.22
N LEU A 97 -21.90 -3.59 12.52
CA LEU A 97 -21.19 -4.70 13.12
C LEU A 97 -21.96 -6.00 12.88
N TRP A 98 -21.26 -7.00 12.39
CA TRP A 98 -21.75 -8.36 12.18
C TRP A 98 -20.87 -9.35 12.93
N VAL A 99 -21.45 -10.47 13.32
CA VAL A 99 -20.75 -11.64 13.84
C VAL A 99 -21.04 -12.82 12.92
N LEU A 100 -19.98 -13.41 12.36
CA LEU A 100 -20.06 -14.58 11.48
C LEU A 100 -19.58 -15.82 12.23
N ASP A 101 -20.30 -16.92 12.07
CA ASP A 101 -19.86 -18.25 12.50
C ASP A 101 -18.81 -18.80 11.52
N VAL A 102 -17.68 -19.27 12.04
CA VAL A 102 -16.54 -19.72 11.22
C VAL A 102 -16.85 -20.98 10.44
N ALA A 103 -17.60 -21.90 11.03
CA ALA A 103 -17.87 -23.20 10.43
C ALA A 103 -18.94 -23.14 9.34
N THR A 104 -19.95 -22.28 9.53
CA THR A 104 -21.12 -22.21 8.63
C THR A 104 -21.10 -20.98 7.73
N GLY A 105 -20.30 -19.95 8.07
CA GLY A 105 -20.31 -18.66 7.41
C GLY A 105 -21.58 -17.82 7.65
N LYS A 106 -22.50 -18.30 8.50
CA LYS A 106 -23.75 -17.57 8.79
C LYS A 106 -23.45 -16.31 9.61
N GLY A 107 -23.95 -15.17 9.14
CA GLY A 107 -23.81 -13.87 9.80
C GLY A 107 -25.02 -13.50 10.64
N THR A 108 -24.77 -12.88 11.79
CA THR A 108 -25.76 -12.21 12.64
C THR A 108 -25.43 -10.74 12.71
N GLN A 109 -26.38 -9.88 12.34
CA GLN A 109 -26.23 -8.43 12.46
C GLN A 109 -26.35 -8.00 13.92
N ILE A 110 -25.37 -7.26 14.41
CA ILE A 110 -25.30 -6.81 15.81
C ILE A 110 -25.79 -5.39 15.96
N THR A 111 -25.46 -4.50 15.01
CA THR A 111 -25.91 -3.11 15.01
C THR A 111 -26.88 -2.84 13.86
N PHE A 112 -27.70 -1.83 14.00
CA PHE A 112 -28.69 -1.42 13.01
C PHE A 112 -28.57 0.11 12.85
N SER A 113 -27.48 0.52 12.23
CA SER A 113 -27.12 1.93 12.08
C SER A 113 -28.06 2.64 11.11
N LYS A 114 -28.41 3.90 11.44
CA LYS A 114 -29.12 4.78 10.51
C LYS A 114 -28.16 5.29 9.44
N SER A 115 -28.70 5.96 8.41
CA SER A 115 -27.86 6.61 7.39
C SER A 115 -26.82 7.53 8.04
N ARG A 116 -25.55 7.40 7.58
CA ARG A 116 -24.37 8.11 8.07
C ARG A 116 -23.90 7.77 9.50
N GLU A 117 -24.57 6.86 10.19
CA GLU A 117 -24.03 6.29 11.42
C GLU A 117 -22.99 5.20 11.09
N GLN A 118 -21.94 5.08 11.89
CA GLN A 118 -20.85 4.17 11.59
C GLN A 118 -20.43 3.41 12.84
N ALA A 119 -20.61 2.09 12.83
CA ALA A 119 -19.97 1.20 13.79
C ALA A 119 -18.53 0.89 13.33
N THR A 120 -17.57 0.85 14.27
CA THR A 120 -16.15 0.60 13.99
C THR A 120 -15.46 -0.11 15.15
N ALA A 121 -14.26 -0.65 14.89
CA ALA A 121 -13.33 -1.15 15.89
C ALA A 121 -13.95 -2.13 16.90
N PRO A 122 -14.40 -3.32 16.46
CA PRO A 122 -14.99 -4.30 17.35
C PRO A 122 -13.94 -4.95 18.28
N ALA A 123 -14.33 -5.24 19.53
CA ALA A 123 -13.54 -6.01 20.48
C ALA A 123 -14.44 -7.00 21.25
N TRP A 124 -13.98 -8.23 21.38
CA TRP A 124 -14.70 -9.28 22.12
C TRP A 124 -14.48 -9.18 23.62
N SER A 125 -15.53 -9.44 24.40
CA SER A 125 -15.36 -9.76 25.82
C SER A 125 -14.49 -11.01 25.99
N PRO A 126 -13.79 -11.18 27.13
CA PRO A 126 -12.91 -12.32 27.36
C PRO A 126 -13.58 -13.68 27.24
N ASP A 127 -14.87 -13.77 27.59
CA ASP A 127 -15.71 -14.96 27.51
C ASP A 127 -16.40 -15.14 26.14
N GLY A 128 -16.29 -14.16 25.24
CA GLY A 128 -16.93 -14.15 23.93
C GLY A 128 -18.44 -13.92 23.94
N SER A 129 -19.05 -13.60 25.08
CA SER A 129 -20.50 -13.42 25.20
C SER A 129 -20.96 -12.05 24.66
N GLN A 130 -20.06 -11.04 24.64
CA GLN A 130 -20.35 -9.68 24.20
C GLN A 130 -19.33 -9.17 23.18
N VAL A 131 -19.75 -8.17 22.41
CA VAL A 131 -18.88 -7.39 21.55
C VAL A 131 -19.04 -5.91 21.91
N ALA A 132 -17.90 -5.25 22.17
CA ALA A 132 -17.83 -3.79 22.29
C ALA A 132 -17.43 -3.18 20.95
N TYR A 133 -17.84 -1.94 20.70
CA TYR A 133 -17.54 -1.22 19.47
C TYR A 133 -17.69 0.29 19.69
N VAL A 134 -17.09 1.07 18.78
CA VAL A 134 -17.32 2.51 18.71
C VAL A 134 -18.33 2.81 17.63
N ALA A 135 -19.27 3.72 17.91
CA ALA A 135 -20.17 4.23 16.88
C ALA A 135 -20.18 5.76 16.88
N LEU A 136 -20.11 6.36 15.68
CA LEU A 136 -20.37 7.78 15.47
C LEU A 136 -21.87 7.96 15.24
N ARG A 137 -22.52 8.66 16.16
CA ARG A 137 -23.96 8.96 16.15
C ARG A 137 -24.21 10.37 16.65
N GLU A 138 -25.11 11.09 16.03
CA GLU A 138 -25.53 12.44 16.47
C GLU A 138 -24.36 13.39 16.78
N GLY A 139 -23.24 13.26 16.04
CA GLY A 139 -22.05 14.11 16.18
C GLY A 139 -21.11 13.77 17.35
N TYR A 140 -21.31 12.66 18.06
CA TYR A 140 -20.38 12.17 19.08
C TYR A 140 -19.93 10.72 18.80
N PHE A 141 -18.78 10.37 19.33
CA PHE A 141 -18.27 8.99 19.36
C PHE A 141 -18.74 8.32 20.66
N GLY A 142 -19.59 7.28 20.51
CA GLY A 142 -20.03 6.45 21.63
C GLY A 142 -19.30 5.12 21.66
N LEU A 143 -18.89 4.68 22.85
CA LEU A 143 -18.40 3.34 23.08
C LEU A 143 -19.58 2.51 23.62
N TYR A 144 -19.91 1.46 22.91
CA TYR A 144 -21.08 0.62 23.16
C TYR A 144 -20.67 -0.83 23.39
N ARG A 145 -21.54 -1.62 24.02
CA ARG A 145 -21.47 -3.08 24.03
C ARG A 145 -22.83 -3.71 23.77
N ARG A 146 -22.82 -4.92 23.24
CA ARG A 146 -24.03 -5.75 23.01
C ARG A 146 -23.69 -7.22 23.10
N ALA A 147 -24.69 -8.08 23.36
CA ALA A 147 -24.56 -9.53 23.27
C ALA A 147 -24.11 -9.94 21.85
N SER A 148 -23.20 -10.89 21.76
CA SER A 148 -22.56 -11.29 20.50
C SER A 148 -23.49 -12.13 19.58
N ASP A 149 -24.64 -12.56 20.08
CA ASP A 149 -25.72 -13.18 19.31
C ASP A 149 -26.78 -12.17 18.83
N GLY A 150 -26.56 -10.87 19.13
CA GLY A 150 -27.48 -9.78 18.79
C GLY A 150 -28.68 -9.64 19.72
N ALA A 151 -28.79 -10.48 20.75
CA ALA A 151 -29.89 -10.40 21.71
C ALA A 151 -29.81 -9.14 22.61
N GLY A 152 -30.94 -8.74 23.14
CA GLY A 152 -31.04 -7.62 24.07
C GLY A 152 -30.75 -6.25 23.44
N ALA A 153 -30.75 -5.22 24.28
CA ALA A 153 -30.43 -3.86 23.90
C ALA A 153 -28.93 -3.60 23.93
N GLU A 154 -28.46 -2.68 23.11
CA GLU A 154 -27.09 -2.16 23.24
C GLU A 154 -26.98 -1.28 24.48
N GLU A 155 -25.83 -1.26 25.12
CA GLU A 155 -25.51 -0.39 26.26
C GLU A 155 -24.45 0.62 25.85
N LEU A 156 -24.74 1.91 26.02
CA LEU A 156 -23.75 2.99 25.91
C LEU A 156 -22.88 3.02 27.18
N LEU A 157 -21.58 2.82 27.02
CA LEU A 157 -20.63 2.82 28.12
C LEU A 157 -19.98 4.19 28.35
N TYR A 158 -19.68 4.91 27.25
CA TYR A 158 -19.00 6.20 27.33
C TYR A 158 -19.26 7.05 26.07
N LYS A 159 -19.34 8.37 26.22
CA LYS A 159 -19.44 9.36 25.12
C LYS A 159 -18.18 10.22 25.07
N ASN A 160 -17.70 10.50 23.85
CA ASN A 160 -16.60 11.42 23.60
C ASN A 160 -16.91 12.33 22.40
N SER A 161 -16.54 13.59 22.49
CA SER A 161 -16.60 14.52 21.35
C SER A 161 -15.41 14.38 20.39
N ALA A 162 -14.26 13.91 20.92
CA ALA A 162 -13.08 13.65 20.09
C ALA A 162 -13.14 12.24 19.47
N PRO A 163 -12.55 12.06 18.27
CA PRO A 163 -12.44 10.75 17.65
C PRO A 163 -11.78 9.73 18.56
N MET A 164 -12.34 8.54 18.63
CA MET A 164 -11.78 7.42 19.37
C MET A 164 -11.87 6.12 18.58
N THR A 165 -10.93 5.23 18.84
CA THR A 165 -10.89 3.88 18.25
C THR A 165 -10.70 2.89 19.39
N LEU A 166 -11.65 1.97 19.53
CA LEU A 166 -11.52 0.86 20.51
C LEU A 166 -10.36 -0.04 20.07
N THR A 167 -9.50 -0.38 21.02
CA THR A 167 -8.31 -1.15 20.71
C THR A 167 -8.34 -2.55 21.31
N ASP A 168 -8.85 -2.70 22.51
CA ASP A 168 -8.92 -4.01 23.15
C ASP A 168 -9.95 -4.05 24.29
N TRP A 169 -10.31 -5.27 24.68
CA TRP A 169 -10.97 -5.59 25.94
C TRP A 169 -10.00 -6.41 26.76
N SER A 170 -9.57 -5.90 27.93
CA SER A 170 -8.60 -6.58 28.79
C SER A 170 -9.04 -8.02 29.11
N GLN A 171 -8.09 -8.95 29.17
CA GLN A 171 -8.42 -10.37 29.36
C GLN A 171 -9.07 -10.69 30.73
N ASP A 172 -8.84 -9.84 31.72
CA ASP A 172 -9.49 -9.91 33.03
C ASP A 172 -10.91 -9.30 33.04
N GLY A 173 -11.34 -8.74 31.89
CA GLY A 173 -12.66 -8.14 31.72
C GLY A 173 -12.85 -6.77 32.37
N ARG A 174 -11.83 -6.21 33.01
CA ARG A 174 -11.96 -4.98 33.80
C ARG A 174 -12.00 -3.70 32.96
N PHE A 175 -11.29 -3.68 31.81
CA PHE A 175 -11.09 -2.45 31.03
C PHE A 175 -11.40 -2.65 29.57
N LEU A 176 -12.01 -1.64 28.96
CA LEU A 176 -11.96 -1.40 27.52
C LEU A 176 -10.89 -0.34 27.26
N THR A 177 -9.93 -0.63 26.39
CA THR A 177 -8.92 0.34 26.00
C THR A 177 -9.27 0.97 24.66
N TYR A 178 -9.09 2.27 24.56
CA TYR A 178 -9.29 2.99 23.32
C TYR A 178 -8.20 4.04 23.11
N PHE A 179 -7.90 4.30 21.87
CA PHE A 179 -7.05 5.38 21.44
C PHE A 179 -7.91 6.58 21.07
N SER A 180 -7.50 7.78 21.50
CA SER A 180 -8.15 9.03 21.12
C SER A 180 -7.11 10.09 20.79
N THR A 181 -7.42 10.94 19.80
CA THR A 181 -6.57 12.05 19.39
C THR A 181 -7.25 13.36 19.74
N ASP A 182 -6.52 14.27 20.36
CA ASP A 182 -6.90 15.66 20.54
C ASP A 182 -5.81 16.60 19.98
N LEU A 183 -5.98 17.91 20.16
CA LEU A 183 -5.02 18.93 19.70
C LEU A 183 -3.62 18.79 20.33
N SER A 184 -3.49 18.06 21.44
CA SER A 184 -2.23 17.85 22.15
C SER A 184 -1.50 16.55 21.79
N GLY A 185 -2.07 15.73 20.89
CA GLY A 185 -1.51 14.46 20.45
C GLY A 185 -2.45 13.28 20.64
N GLY A 186 -1.91 12.05 20.55
CA GLY A 186 -2.65 10.81 20.74
C GLY A 186 -2.44 10.19 22.11
N GLY A 187 -3.51 9.66 22.73
CA GLY A 187 -3.44 8.99 24.03
C GLY A 187 -4.15 7.63 24.04
N LEU A 188 -3.61 6.71 24.84
CA LEU A 188 -4.29 5.47 25.22
C LEU A 188 -5.06 5.69 26.53
N TYR A 189 -6.32 5.31 26.51
CA TYR A 189 -7.23 5.40 27.65
C TYR A 189 -7.77 4.02 28.00
N ALA A 190 -7.97 3.77 29.28
CA ALA A 190 -8.65 2.60 29.81
C ALA A 190 -9.98 3.00 30.47
N LEU A 191 -11.09 2.45 29.98
CA LEU A 191 -12.41 2.67 30.53
C LEU A 191 -12.79 1.48 31.43
N PRO A 192 -13.03 1.67 32.74
CA PRO A 192 -13.50 0.61 33.61
C PRO A 192 -14.88 0.10 33.16
N VAL A 193 -15.00 -1.22 32.89
CA VAL A 193 -16.24 -1.83 32.37
C VAL A 193 -17.28 -1.98 33.47
N ASN A 194 -16.86 -2.38 34.66
CA ASN A 194 -17.73 -2.76 35.78
C ASN A 194 -17.92 -1.63 36.82
N ALA A 195 -17.64 -0.37 36.45
CA ALA A 195 -17.86 0.75 37.33
C ALA A 195 -19.35 0.96 37.62
N THR A 196 -19.72 1.18 38.87
CA THR A 196 -21.06 1.63 39.27
C THR A 196 -21.15 3.15 39.12
N GLY A 197 -22.07 3.65 38.33
CA GLY A 197 -22.23 5.10 38.05
C GLY A 197 -21.51 5.54 36.78
N GLU A 198 -21.15 6.82 36.71
CA GLU A 198 -20.48 7.41 35.55
C GLU A 198 -19.07 6.82 35.39
N ARG A 199 -18.82 6.23 34.20
CA ARG A 199 -17.51 5.66 33.86
C ARG A 199 -16.55 6.76 33.44
N LYS A 200 -15.44 6.92 34.17
CA LYS A 200 -14.40 7.90 33.85
C LYS A 200 -13.20 7.17 33.23
N PRO A 201 -12.79 7.56 32.01
CA PRO A 201 -11.57 7.01 31.41
C PRO A 201 -10.33 7.37 32.23
N ILE A 202 -9.43 6.42 32.33
CA ILE A 202 -8.10 6.58 32.92
C ILE A 202 -7.12 6.77 31.76
N GLU A 203 -6.38 7.88 31.74
CA GLU A 203 -5.33 8.09 30.78
C GLU A 203 -4.12 7.21 31.12
N ALA A 204 -3.82 6.22 30.30
CA ALA A 204 -2.70 5.32 30.51
C ALA A 204 -1.37 5.98 30.08
N PHE A 205 -1.35 6.62 28.92
CA PHE A 205 -0.23 7.43 28.46
C PHE A 205 -0.57 8.25 27.22
N ARG A 206 0.23 9.28 26.95
CA ARG A 206 0.22 10.08 25.71
C ARG A 206 1.53 9.94 24.96
N SER A 207 1.48 10.15 23.65
CA SER A 207 2.65 10.21 22.78
C SER A 207 2.52 11.38 21.79
N PRO A 208 3.55 12.22 21.65
CA PRO A 208 3.58 13.23 20.60
C PRO A 208 3.81 12.64 19.21
N SER A 209 4.28 11.40 19.15
CA SER A 209 4.48 10.64 17.92
C SER A 209 3.21 9.88 17.53
N GLN A 210 3.09 9.52 16.27
CA GLN A 210 1.99 8.67 15.83
C GLN A 210 2.01 7.36 16.61
N LEU A 211 0.87 7.03 17.21
CA LEU A 211 0.66 5.82 17.97
C LEU A 211 -0.57 5.10 17.39
N GLN A 212 -0.44 3.80 17.11
CA GLN A 212 -1.52 3.01 16.52
C GLN A 212 -1.68 1.66 17.20
N GLY A 213 -2.92 1.18 17.26
CA GLY A 213 -3.30 -0.17 17.60
C GLY A 213 -2.79 -0.71 18.95
N PRO A 214 -2.79 0.08 20.06
CA PRO A 214 -2.32 -0.42 21.33
C PRO A 214 -3.14 -1.63 21.80
N ARG A 215 -2.44 -2.65 22.33
CA ARG A 215 -3.02 -3.90 22.86
C ARG A 215 -2.42 -4.18 24.23
N LEU A 216 -3.27 -4.54 25.19
CA LEU A 216 -2.80 -4.93 26.52
C LEU A 216 -2.24 -6.36 26.51
N SER A 217 -1.17 -6.57 27.29
CA SER A 217 -0.74 -7.93 27.63
C SER A 217 -1.83 -8.68 28.40
N PRO A 218 -1.85 -10.03 28.34
CA PRO A 218 -2.88 -10.81 29.02
C PRO A 218 -3.01 -10.58 30.52
N ASP A 219 -1.90 -10.23 31.17
CA ASP A 219 -1.84 -9.88 32.58
C ASP A 219 -2.14 -8.40 32.87
N SER A 220 -2.48 -7.63 31.82
CA SER A 220 -2.78 -6.19 31.87
C SER A 220 -1.67 -5.35 32.49
N ARG A 221 -0.39 -5.79 32.44
CA ARG A 221 0.76 -5.05 32.99
C ARG A 221 1.53 -4.26 31.93
N PHE A 222 1.34 -4.56 30.66
CA PHE A 222 2.03 -3.92 29.55
C PHE A 222 1.05 -3.58 28.43
N ALA A 223 1.42 -2.55 27.66
CA ALA A 223 0.76 -2.19 26.41
C ALA A 223 1.77 -2.29 25.25
N ALA A 224 1.45 -3.06 24.21
CA ALA A 224 2.19 -3.07 22.97
C ALA A 224 1.49 -2.19 21.94
N TYR A 225 2.24 -1.43 21.14
CA TYR A 225 1.71 -0.49 20.15
C TYR A 225 2.71 -0.24 19.03
N THR A 226 2.25 0.27 17.90
CA THR A 226 3.16 0.78 16.86
C THR A 226 3.33 2.28 16.97
N SER A 227 4.56 2.76 16.71
CA SER A 227 4.88 4.19 16.73
C SER A 227 6.02 4.49 15.77
N ASN A 228 6.04 5.72 15.23
CA ASN A 228 7.12 6.22 14.39
C ASN A 228 8.15 7.09 15.18
N GLN A 229 8.21 6.94 16.49
CA GLN A 229 9.10 7.75 17.35
C GLN A 229 10.60 7.60 17.03
N SER A 230 11.02 6.49 16.40
CA SER A 230 12.40 6.26 15.94
C SER A 230 12.67 6.75 14.51
N GLY A 231 11.71 7.44 13.86
CA GLY A 231 11.78 7.87 12.46
C GLY A 231 11.16 6.90 11.45
N ARG A 232 10.89 5.66 11.86
CA ARG A 232 10.12 4.66 11.10
C ARG A 232 9.13 3.96 12.02
N VAL A 233 8.14 3.28 11.44
CA VAL A 233 7.13 2.56 12.23
C VAL A 233 7.74 1.31 12.83
N GLU A 234 7.65 1.20 14.17
CA GLU A 234 8.16 0.08 14.97
C GLU A 234 7.13 -0.36 16.01
N VAL A 235 7.26 -1.59 16.50
CA VAL A 235 6.50 -2.08 17.66
C VAL A 235 7.25 -1.75 18.93
N TYR A 236 6.54 -1.13 19.85
CA TYR A 236 7.02 -0.81 21.20
C TYR A 236 6.16 -1.50 22.25
N VAL A 237 6.78 -1.83 23.37
CA VAL A 237 6.10 -2.28 24.58
C VAL A 237 6.45 -1.35 25.72
N ARG A 238 5.48 -1.01 26.56
CA ARG A 238 5.69 -0.21 27.77
C ARG A 238 4.84 -0.72 28.91
N PRO A 239 5.23 -0.44 30.18
CA PRO A 239 4.37 -0.73 31.31
C PRO A 239 3.02 -0.04 31.20
N PHE A 240 1.99 -0.74 31.65
CA PHE A 240 0.63 -0.24 31.80
C PHE A 240 0.20 -0.42 33.26
N ASP A 241 -0.12 0.67 33.92
CA ASP A 241 -0.68 0.68 35.26
C ASP A 241 -1.87 1.65 35.30
N PRO A 242 -3.09 1.15 35.31
CA PRO A 242 -4.29 1.99 35.34
C PRO A 242 -4.49 2.70 36.70
N ALA A 243 -3.74 2.34 37.75
CA ALA A 243 -3.76 3.02 39.04
C ALA A 243 -2.71 4.14 39.12
N ALA A 244 -1.71 4.15 38.25
CA ALA A 244 -0.71 5.22 38.22
C ALA A 244 -1.35 6.50 37.66
N THR A 245 -1.06 7.64 38.35
CA THR A 245 -1.41 8.95 37.80
C THR A 245 -0.61 9.19 36.52
N ALA A 246 -1.19 9.88 35.54
CA ALA A 246 -0.60 10.17 34.22
C ALA A 246 0.81 10.81 34.25
N GLN A 247 1.25 11.25 35.41
CA GLN A 247 2.55 11.88 35.67
C GLN A 247 3.64 10.91 36.14
N ALA A 248 3.30 9.67 36.50
CA ALA A 248 4.29 8.65 36.86
C ALA A 248 4.96 8.11 35.59
N VAL A 249 6.13 8.65 35.24
CA VAL A 249 6.96 8.08 34.16
C VAL A 249 7.38 6.67 34.61
N PRO A 250 7.05 5.61 33.88
CA PRO A 250 7.48 4.27 34.20
C PRO A 250 9.01 4.21 34.31
N ALA A 251 9.53 3.53 35.34
CA ALA A 251 10.96 3.40 35.58
C ALA A 251 11.74 2.67 34.47
N ALA A 252 11.04 2.04 33.48
CA ALA A 252 11.64 1.34 32.36
C ALA A 252 10.74 1.39 31.11
N GLY A 253 11.36 1.32 29.90
CA GLY A 253 10.69 1.35 28.62
C GLY A 253 10.50 2.75 28.04
N PRO A 254 9.88 2.91 26.83
CA PRO A 254 9.39 1.80 26.01
C PRO A 254 10.52 0.96 25.38
N TRP A 255 10.30 -0.33 25.26
CA TRP A 255 11.19 -1.24 24.55
C TRP A 255 10.76 -1.39 23.10
N GLN A 256 11.67 -1.21 22.14
CA GLN A 256 11.45 -1.52 20.75
C GLN A 256 11.64 -3.03 20.53
N VAL A 257 10.63 -3.73 20.03
CA VAL A 257 10.64 -5.19 19.87
C VAL A 257 10.63 -5.64 18.40
N SER A 258 10.59 -4.71 17.46
CA SER A 258 10.62 -4.98 16.03
C SER A 258 11.80 -4.35 15.33
N ASP A 259 12.08 -4.79 14.11
CA ASP A 259 12.98 -4.17 13.14
C ASP A 259 12.19 -3.90 11.84
N GLY A 260 11.38 -2.83 11.87
CA GLY A 260 10.42 -2.46 10.84
C GLY A 260 9.05 -3.12 11.02
N ALA A 261 8.02 -2.30 11.21
CA ALA A 261 6.63 -2.75 11.35
C ALA A 261 5.69 -1.94 10.46
N GLN A 262 4.55 -2.54 10.11
CA GLN A 262 3.48 -1.87 9.36
C GLN A 262 2.17 -1.77 10.17
N GLY A 263 2.10 -2.41 11.33
CA GLY A 263 0.92 -2.45 12.19
C GLY A 263 0.58 -3.86 12.68
N MET A 264 -0.69 -4.09 13.05
CA MET A 264 -1.14 -5.40 13.58
C MET A 264 -0.32 -5.87 14.79
N VAL A 265 -0.61 -5.37 15.98
CA VAL A 265 0.04 -5.87 17.21
C VAL A 265 -0.95 -6.72 18.00
N PHE A 266 -0.56 -7.96 18.34
CA PHE A 266 -1.40 -8.89 19.12
C PHE A 266 -0.55 -9.69 20.11
N TRP A 267 -1.10 -9.92 21.30
CA TRP A 267 -0.53 -10.82 22.30
C TRP A 267 -1.13 -12.22 22.18
N ARG A 268 -0.30 -13.25 22.31
CA ARG A 268 -0.81 -14.59 22.61
C ARG A 268 -1.41 -14.61 24.02
N ARG A 269 -2.46 -15.41 24.22
CA ARG A 269 -3.22 -15.47 25.51
C ARG A 269 -2.36 -15.79 26.73
N ASP A 270 -1.31 -16.59 26.56
CA ASP A 270 -0.40 -16.95 27.65
C ASP A 270 0.68 -15.89 27.96
N GLY A 271 0.69 -14.81 27.18
CA GLY A 271 1.66 -13.71 27.33
C GLY A 271 3.08 -14.05 26.89
N LYS A 272 3.29 -15.19 26.20
CA LYS A 272 4.63 -15.65 25.81
C LYS A 272 5.04 -15.24 24.39
N GLU A 273 4.13 -14.75 23.59
CA GLU A 273 4.42 -14.25 22.26
C GLU A 273 3.64 -12.98 21.94
N LEU A 274 4.28 -12.14 21.13
CA LEU A 274 3.70 -10.95 20.50
C LEU A 274 3.79 -11.13 18.99
N TYR A 275 2.69 -10.84 18.28
CA TYR A 275 2.61 -10.90 16.84
C TYR A 275 2.51 -9.52 16.23
N TYR A 276 3.14 -9.31 15.08
CA TYR A 276 3.00 -8.08 14.32
C TYR A 276 3.19 -8.31 12.82
N LEU A 277 2.71 -7.36 12.01
CA LEU A 277 2.98 -7.31 10.59
C LEU A 277 4.24 -6.48 10.35
N ALA A 278 5.26 -7.08 9.74
CA ALA A 278 6.50 -6.38 9.38
C ALA A 278 6.32 -5.45 8.19
N ALA A 279 7.26 -4.54 7.97
CA ALA A 279 7.26 -3.62 6.83
C ALA A 279 7.29 -4.37 5.48
N ASP A 280 7.94 -5.53 5.42
CA ASP A 280 7.96 -6.45 4.27
C ASP A 280 6.73 -7.37 4.20
N ARG A 281 5.71 -7.08 5.03
CA ARG A 281 4.42 -7.78 5.12
C ARG A 281 4.48 -9.22 5.62
N GLY A 282 5.60 -9.65 6.20
CA GLY A 282 5.69 -10.92 6.93
C GLY A 282 4.92 -10.84 8.25
N VAL A 283 4.18 -11.91 8.60
CA VAL A 283 3.62 -12.08 9.94
C VAL A 283 4.74 -12.56 10.84
N MET A 284 5.10 -11.74 11.82
CA MET A 284 6.22 -11.99 12.74
C MET A 284 5.71 -12.41 14.11
N ALA A 285 6.48 -13.25 14.79
CA ALA A 285 6.32 -13.56 16.20
C ALA A 285 7.57 -13.20 16.99
N VAL A 286 7.39 -12.64 18.17
CA VAL A 286 8.46 -12.33 19.15
C VAL A 286 8.14 -13.07 20.43
N GLU A 287 9.07 -13.91 20.91
CA GLU A 287 8.98 -14.50 22.23
C GLU A 287 9.12 -13.40 23.29
N VAL A 288 8.21 -13.34 24.24
CA VAL A 288 8.22 -12.31 25.27
C VAL A 288 7.95 -12.94 26.66
N GLY A 289 8.46 -12.27 27.69
CA GLY A 289 8.14 -12.57 29.10
C GLY A 289 7.71 -11.29 29.81
N THR A 290 6.66 -11.41 30.63
CA THR A 290 6.11 -10.26 31.38
C THR A 290 6.47 -10.29 32.86
N ALA A 291 7.13 -11.36 33.35
CA ALA A 291 7.52 -11.51 34.76
C ALA A 291 8.95 -12.07 34.90
N PRO A 292 9.77 -11.61 35.88
CA PRO A 292 9.47 -10.52 36.81
C PRO A 292 9.51 -9.13 36.17
N ALA A 293 10.21 -8.98 35.03
CA ALA A 293 10.31 -7.79 34.21
C ALA A 293 10.04 -8.15 32.75
N PHE A 294 9.74 -7.14 31.91
CA PHE A 294 9.55 -7.37 30.47
C PHE A 294 10.87 -7.79 29.82
N GLN A 295 10.83 -8.90 29.09
CA GLN A 295 11.93 -9.43 28.30
C GLN A 295 11.42 -9.85 26.93
N PHE A 296 12.26 -9.80 25.90
CA PHE A 296 11.88 -10.20 24.55
C PHE A 296 13.06 -10.79 23.78
N GLY A 297 12.73 -11.75 22.89
CA GLY A 297 13.66 -12.38 21.96
C GLY A 297 13.77 -11.66 20.63
N LYS A 298 14.47 -12.27 19.69
CA LYS A 298 14.53 -11.79 18.31
C LYS A 298 13.22 -12.12 17.56
N PRO A 299 12.70 -11.22 16.70
CA PRO A 299 11.57 -11.52 15.85
C PRO A 299 11.84 -12.72 14.93
N LYS A 300 10.86 -13.60 14.79
CA LYS A 300 10.87 -14.76 13.89
C LYS A 300 9.74 -14.61 12.87
N LEU A 301 10.04 -14.82 11.60
CA LEU A 301 9.02 -14.89 10.55
C LEU A 301 8.19 -16.18 10.76
N LEU A 302 6.86 -16.04 10.86
CA LEU A 302 5.95 -17.18 10.83
C LEU A 302 5.62 -17.56 9.39
N PHE A 303 5.04 -16.64 8.64
CA PHE A 303 4.70 -16.81 7.24
C PHE A 303 4.55 -15.45 6.52
N ARG A 304 4.58 -15.50 5.20
CA ARG A 304 4.15 -14.39 4.36
C ARG A 304 2.85 -14.74 3.67
N PRO A 305 1.76 -14.01 3.92
CA PRO A 305 0.60 -14.10 3.06
C PRO A 305 1.02 -13.79 1.61
N SER A 306 0.39 -14.40 0.61
CA SER A 306 0.70 -14.14 -0.80
C SER A 306 0.58 -12.64 -1.13
N ALA A 307 1.32 -12.18 -2.13
CA ALA A 307 1.37 -10.74 -2.50
C ALA A 307 -0.01 -10.16 -2.80
N ASP A 308 -0.93 -10.96 -3.31
CA ASP A 308 -2.30 -10.57 -3.62
C ASP A 308 -3.11 -10.25 -2.38
N ILE A 309 -2.90 -11.02 -1.31
CA ILE A 309 -3.54 -10.79 -0.02
C ILE A 309 -3.09 -9.46 0.57
N LEU A 310 -1.83 -9.10 0.34
CA LEU A 310 -1.15 -8.01 1.02
C LEU A 310 -1.33 -6.63 0.37
N THR A 311 -1.70 -6.55 -0.90
CA THR A 311 -1.93 -5.25 -1.57
C THR A 311 -3.09 -4.45 -0.98
N GLY A 312 -3.97 -5.09 -0.20
CA GLY A 312 -5.11 -4.46 0.48
C GLY A 312 -5.13 -4.63 1.99
N VAL A 313 -4.08 -5.19 2.61
CA VAL A 313 -4.01 -5.35 4.07
C VAL A 313 -3.55 -4.04 4.70
N SER A 314 -4.49 -3.36 5.36
CA SER A 314 -4.22 -2.27 6.30
C SER A 314 -4.24 -2.81 7.74
N PRO A 315 -3.76 -2.08 8.74
CA PRO A 315 -3.76 -2.49 10.14
C PRO A 315 -5.10 -3.00 10.70
N GLY A 316 -6.22 -2.68 10.04
CA GLY A 316 -7.56 -3.10 10.43
C GLY A 316 -8.14 -4.27 9.63
N THR A 317 -7.36 -5.00 8.81
CA THR A 317 -7.90 -6.06 7.93
C THR A 317 -7.53 -7.47 8.37
N ALA A 318 -6.89 -7.62 9.51
CA ALA A 318 -6.50 -8.92 10.03
C ALA A 318 -6.53 -8.95 11.56
N SER A 319 -6.68 -10.15 12.13
CA SER A 319 -6.49 -10.42 13.57
C SER A 319 -6.01 -11.84 13.81
N VAL A 320 -5.59 -12.10 15.06
CA VAL A 320 -5.04 -13.38 15.52
C VAL A 320 -5.94 -13.94 16.60
N SER A 321 -6.13 -15.27 16.63
CA SER A 321 -6.78 -15.95 17.74
C SER A 321 -5.96 -15.82 19.02
N ARG A 322 -6.62 -15.91 20.17
CA ARG A 322 -5.95 -15.74 21.47
C ARG A 322 -4.90 -16.81 21.78
N ASP A 323 -5.03 -18.01 21.21
CA ASP A 323 -4.00 -19.06 21.31
C ASP A 323 -2.83 -18.87 20.35
N GLY A 324 -2.95 -17.95 19.39
CA GLY A 324 -1.94 -17.69 18.37
C GLY A 324 -1.90 -18.71 17.23
N GLU A 325 -2.87 -19.61 17.13
CA GLU A 325 -2.87 -20.69 16.16
C GLU A 325 -3.64 -20.36 14.88
N ARG A 326 -4.48 -19.32 14.90
CA ARG A 326 -5.33 -18.92 13.78
C ARG A 326 -5.19 -17.43 13.50
N PHE A 327 -5.11 -17.10 12.20
CA PHE A 327 -5.05 -15.73 11.71
C PHE A 327 -6.22 -15.51 10.75
N VAL A 328 -7.10 -14.57 11.01
CA VAL A 328 -8.13 -14.17 10.06
C VAL A 328 -7.65 -12.95 9.29
N ILE A 329 -7.74 -13.03 7.98
CA ILE A 329 -7.38 -11.93 7.06
C ILE A 329 -8.55 -11.69 6.11
N ALA A 330 -8.95 -10.43 5.95
CA ALA A 330 -9.92 -10.03 4.94
C ALA A 330 -9.19 -9.89 3.58
N VAL A 331 -9.17 -10.97 2.82
CA VAL A 331 -8.42 -11.12 1.56
C VAL A 331 -9.15 -10.39 0.43
N PRO A 332 -8.54 -9.40 -0.24
CA PRO A 332 -9.16 -8.73 -1.37
C PRO A 332 -9.38 -9.69 -2.56
N PRO A 333 -10.23 -9.33 -3.52
CA PRO A 333 -10.33 -10.11 -4.75
C PRO A 333 -9.00 -10.08 -5.48
N PRO A 334 -8.61 -11.17 -6.16
CA PRO A 334 -7.40 -11.18 -6.95
C PRO A 334 -7.44 -10.09 -8.02
N GLN A 335 -6.46 -9.21 -7.98
CA GLN A 335 -6.33 -8.07 -8.91
C GLN A 335 -5.67 -8.53 -10.21
N LEU A 336 -6.28 -9.52 -10.89
CA LEU A 336 -5.79 -9.97 -12.18
C LEU A 336 -5.82 -8.82 -13.19
N ARG A 337 -4.78 -8.72 -13.98
CA ARG A 337 -4.61 -7.71 -15.02
C ARG A 337 -4.41 -8.37 -16.35
N GLN A 338 -4.89 -7.73 -17.39
CA GLN A 338 -4.66 -8.10 -18.76
C GLN A 338 -3.78 -7.04 -19.40
N MET A 339 -2.62 -7.41 -19.88
CA MET A 339 -1.82 -6.50 -20.70
C MET A 339 -2.59 -6.23 -21.99
N THR A 340 -2.95 -4.97 -22.21
CA THR A 340 -3.86 -4.54 -23.28
C THR A 340 -3.18 -3.46 -24.10
N MET A 341 -3.16 -3.69 -25.43
CA MET A 341 -2.68 -2.73 -26.42
C MET A 341 -3.80 -1.84 -26.90
N PHE A 342 -3.53 -0.54 -26.97
CA PHE A 342 -4.42 0.49 -27.47
C PHE A 342 -3.79 1.20 -28.67
N ASP A 343 -4.59 1.66 -29.62
CA ASP A 343 -4.16 2.60 -30.64
C ASP A 343 -4.20 4.06 -30.12
N ARG A 344 -3.83 5.01 -30.97
CA ARG A 344 -3.85 6.44 -30.62
C ARG A 344 -5.24 7.02 -30.33
N GLN A 345 -6.29 6.33 -30.70
CA GLN A 345 -7.68 6.69 -30.45
C GLN A 345 -8.24 6.02 -29.19
N GLY A 346 -7.41 5.23 -28.49
CA GLY A 346 -7.83 4.49 -27.28
C GLY A 346 -8.66 3.24 -27.58
N LYS A 347 -8.68 2.78 -28.83
CA LYS A 347 -9.31 1.51 -29.18
C LYS A 347 -8.38 0.36 -28.81
N VAL A 348 -8.93 -0.68 -28.19
CA VAL A 348 -8.20 -1.92 -27.92
C VAL A 348 -7.82 -2.60 -29.23
N VAL A 349 -6.52 -2.82 -29.44
CA VAL A 349 -5.95 -3.52 -30.59
C VAL A 349 -5.80 -5.00 -30.31
N SER A 350 -5.22 -5.35 -29.16
CA SER A 350 -4.99 -6.75 -28.76
C SER A 350 -4.78 -6.85 -27.25
N THR A 351 -4.82 -8.09 -26.75
CA THR A 351 -4.42 -8.45 -25.41
C THR A 351 -3.23 -9.41 -25.47
N ILE A 352 -2.30 -9.29 -24.53
CA ILE A 352 -1.03 -10.03 -24.51
C ILE A 352 -1.01 -10.98 -23.31
N GLY A 353 -0.76 -12.26 -23.57
CA GLY A 353 -0.71 -13.30 -22.54
C GLY A 353 -2.05 -13.57 -21.86
N PRO A 354 -2.14 -14.51 -20.91
CA PRO A 354 -3.31 -14.71 -20.09
C PRO A 354 -3.45 -13.61 -19.04
N PRO A 355 -4.64 -13.42 -18.43
CA PRO A 355 -4.78 -12.60 -17.24
C PRO A 355 -3.83 -13.06 -16.12
N GLY A 356 -3.17 -12.13 -15.45
CA GLY A 356 -2.18 -12.41 -14.40
C GLY A 356 -1.89 -11.20 -13.54
N PHE A 357 -0.94 -11.33 -12.64
CA PHE A 357 -0.53 -10.22 -11.72
C PHE A 357 0.59 -9.41 -12.35
N TYR A 358 0.31 -8.78 -13.47
CA TYR A 358 1.28 -7.98 -14.20
C TYR A 358 1.30 -6.54 -13.76
N VAL A 359 2.50 -5.98 -13.64
CA VAL A 359 2.73 -4.55 -13.45
C VAL A 359 3.93 -4.10 -14.28
N GLN A 360 4.01 -2.81 -14.55
CA GLN A 360 5.14 -2.18 -15.25
C GLN A 360 5.40 -2.75 -16.67
N PRO A 361 4.38 -2.91 -17.53
CA PRO A 361 4.63 -3.37 -18.89
C PRO A 361 5.44 -2.33 -19.68
N GLY A 362 6.43 -2.78 -20.44
CA GLY A 362 7.27 -1.93 -21.29
C GLY A 362 7.53 -2.56 -22.65
N LEU A 363 7.27 -1.82 -23.74
CA LEU A 363 7.52 -2.28 -25.10
C LEU A 363 9.02 -2.30 -25.43
N SER A 364 9.46 -3.33 -26.15
CA SER A 364 10.82 -3.43 -26.66
C SER A 364 11.09 -2.37 -27.75
N PRO A 365 12.37 -1.99 -27.96
CA PRO A 365 12.74 -1.01 -28.99
C PRO A 365 12.35 -1.42 -30.42
N ASP A 366 12.21 -2.72 -30.70
CA ASP A 366 11.76 -3.25 -31.98
C ASP A 366 10.22 -3.38 -32.08
N GLY A 367 9.50 -3.06 -31.00
CA GLY A 367 8.04 -3.14 -30.94
C GLY A 367 7.47 -4.55 -31.01
N LYS A 368 8.26 -5.61 -30.81
CA LYS A 368 7.83 -7.01 -30.96
C LYS A 368 7.57 -7.73 -29.64
N ARG A 369 8.04 -7.18 -28.53
CA ARG A 369 7.95 -7.81 -27.22
C ARG A 369 7.53 -6.82 -26.15
N VAL A 370 7.05 -7.37 -25.05
CA VAL A 370 6.76 -6.62 -23.81
C VAL A 370 7.57 -7.23 -22.68
N VAL A 371 8.24 -6.41 -21.90
CA VAL A 371 8.71 -6.79 -20.57
C VAL A 371 7.67 -6.41 -19.52
N ALA A 372 7.49 -7.22 -18.49
CA ALA A 372 6.63 -6.89 -17.35
C ALA A 372 7.15 -7.55 -16.07
N MET A 373 6.90 -6.94 -14.94
CA MET A 373 7.01 -7.61 -13.66
C MET A 373 5.76 -8.48 -13.45
N ARG A 374 5.95 -9.72 -13.04
CA ARG A 374 4.90 -10.66 -12.71
C ARG A 374 5.04 -11.09 -11.24
N ASN A 375 3.96 -10.93 -10.48
CA ASN A 375 3.89 -11.48 -9.13
C ASN A 375 3.41 -12.93 -9.21
N ASP A 376 4.11 -13.83 -8.52
CA ASP A 376 3.62 -15.19 -8.29
C ASP A 376 2.68 -15.18 -7.09
N PRO A 377 1.39 -15.53 -7.27
CA PRO A 377 0.42 -15.50 -6.17
C PRO A 377 0.66 -16.58 -5.10
N GLN A 378 1.41 -17.64 -5.41
CA GLN A 378 1.67 -18.74 -4.48
C GLN A 378 2.88 -18.45 -3.58
N THR A 379 3.95 -17.92 -4.15
CA THR A 379 5.20 -17.66 -3.44
C THR A 379 5.33 -16.20 -2.99
N GLY A 380 4.55 -15.28 -3.58
CA GLY A 380 4.70 -13.84 -3.40
C GLY A 380 5.94 -13.27 -4.09
N ASN A 381 6.69 -14.09 -4.83
CA ASN A 381 7.88 -13.65 -5.55
C ASN A 381 7.51 -12.72 -6.71
N GLN A 382 8.40 -11.80 -7.01
CA GLN A 382 8.28 -10.85 -8.10
C GLN A 382 9.40 -11.12 -9.09
N ASP A 383 9.03 -11.57 -10.28
CA ASP A 383 9.97 -11.90 -11.34
C ASP A 383 9.74 -11.07 -12.59
N ILE A 384 10.80 -10.90 -13.37
CA ILE A 384 10.73 -10.23 -14.66
C ILE A 384 10.42 -11.27 -15.75
N TRP A 385 9.42 -10.95 -16.55
CA TRP A 385 8.97 -11.75 -17.69
C TRP A 385 8.97 -10.92 -18.97
N THR A 386 9.23 -11.57 -20.09
CA THR A 386 9.00 -11.02 -21.41
C THR A 386 7.88 -11.77 -22.12
N PHE A 387 7.17 -11.09 -23.00
CA PHE A 387 6.07 -11.65 -23.79
C PHE A 387 6.25 -11.28 -25.26
N ASP A 388 6.09 -12.24 -26.13
CA ASP A 388 6.04 -12.03 -27.56
C ASP A 388 4.66 -11.48 -27.95
N LEU A 389 4.62 -10.36 -28.70
CA LEU A 389 3.37 -9.69 -29.03
C LEU A 389 2.52 -10.43 -30.03
N ALA A 390 3.15 -11.22 -30.92
CA ALA A 390 2.43 -11.96 -31.96
C ALA A 390 1.75 -13.21 -31.40
N THR A 391 2.39 -13.89 -30.47
CA THR A 391 1.94 -15.18 -29.92
C THR A 391 1.36 -15.09 -28.50
N GLY A 392 1.64 -14.02 -27.78
CA GLY A 392 1.32 -13.89 -26.36
C GLY A 392 2.14 -14.81 -25.45
N LYS A 393 3.14 -15.53 -25.98
CA LYS A 393 3.96 -16.46 -25.20
C LYS A 393 4.85 -15.69 -24.22
N GLY A 394 4.76 -16.05 -22.93
CA GLY A 394 5.61 -15.52 -21.87
C GLY A 394 6.88 -16.33 -21.68
N THR A 395 7.99 -15.65 -21.38
CA THR A 395 9.30 -16.24 -21.04
C THR A 395 9.82 -15.58 -19.78
N PRO A 396 10.19 -16.33 -18.73
CA PRO A 396 10.78 -15.74 -17.54
C PRO A 396 12.21 -15.26 -17.84
N VAL A 397 12.54 -14.04 -17.45
CA VAL A 397 13.89 -13.49 -17.46
C VAL A 397 14.58 -13.81 -16.13
N THR A 398 13.85 -13.67 -15.02
CA THR A 398 14.30 -14.05 -13.69
C THR A 398 13.33 -15.06 -13.05
N ASN A 399 13.81 -15.84 -12.10
CA ASN A 399 13.04 -16.90 -11.42
C ASN A 399 13.58 -17.21 -10.02
N ASP A 400 14.31 -16.29 -9.41
CA ASP A 400 14.97 -16.46 -8.13
C ASP A 400 14.29 -15.66 -7.00
N THR A 401 14.71 -15.94 -5.78
CA THR A 401 14.27 -15.24 -4.57
C THR A 401 15.38 -14.31 -4.08
N PRO A 402 15.54 -13.13 -4.56
CA PRO A 402 14.84 -11.95 -4.09
C PRO A 402 13.91 -11.36 -5.16
N PRO A 403 12.96 -10.49 -4.73
CA PRO A 403 12.03 -9.85 -5.66
C PRO A 403 12.75 -8.92 -6.63
N ASP A 404 12.38 -9.00 -7.91
CA ASP A 404 12.87 -8.18 -9.00
C ASP A 404 11.78 -7.20 -9.48
N ASN A 405 12.16 -5.96 -9.77
CA ASN A 405 11.20 -4.92 -10.15
C ASN A 405 11.80 -3.89 -11.10
N ALA A 406 10.96 -2.94 -11.56
CA ALA A 406 11.34 -1.83 -12.44
C ALA A 406 12.11 -2.27 -13.72
N PRO A 407 11.58 -3.21 -14.52
CA PRO A 407 12.26 -3.67 -15.72
C PRO A 407 12.28 -2.62 -16.83
N ILE A 408 13.41 -2.48 -17.51
CA ILE A 408 13.55 -1.67 -18.72
C ILE A 408 14.35 -2.44 -19.77
N TRP A 409 14.08 -2.19 -21.04
CA TRP A 409 14.84 -2.75 -22.15
C TRP A 409 16.17 -2.04 -22.34
N SER A 410 17.21 -2.78 -22.75
CA SER A 410 18.41 -2.18 -23.34
C SER A 410 18.05 -1.49 -24.67
N PRO A 411 18.79 -0.45 -25.09
CA PRO A 411 18.49 0.27 -26.33
C PRO A 411 18.48 -0.61 -27.59
N ASP A 412 19.27 -1.67 -27.60
CA ASP A 412 19.35 -2.65 -28.70
C ASP A 412 18.28 -3.76 -28.62
N GLY A 413 17.49 -3.79 -27.53
CA GLY A 413 16.44 -4.79 -27.31
C GLY A 413 16.94 -6.21 -27.02
N THR A 414 18.24 -6.41 -26.75
CA THR A 414 18.81 -7.74 -26.50
C THR A 414 18.80 -8.14 -25.03
N GLN A 415 18.70 -7.17 -24.13
CA GLN A 415 18.75 -7.38 -22.68
C GLN A 415 17.62 -6.61 -21.96
N VAL A 416 17.37 -7.01 -20.73
CA VAL A 416 16.50 -6.33 -19.78
C VAL A 416 17.31 -5.97 -18.56
N ALA A 417 17.30 -4.70 -18.16
CA ALA A 417 17.80 -4.26 -16.85
C ALA A 417 16.64 -4.18 -15.86
N TYR A 418 16.91 -4.47 -14.60
CA TYR A 418 15.93 -4.50 -13.52
C TYR A 418 16.59 -4.21 -12.17
N VAL A 419 15.78 -3.87 -11.19
CA VAL A 419 16.23 -3.71 -9.80
C VAL A 419 15.97 -4.98 -9.03
N SER A 420 16.98 -5.49 -8.35
CA SER A 420 16.88 -6.60 -7.40
C SER A 420 17.38 -6.18 -6.02
N THR A 421 16.60 -6.52 -4.97
CA THR A 421 16.99 -6.21 -3.59
C THR A 421 17.52 -7.47 -2.93
N ARG A 422 18.81 -7.54 -2.68
CA ARG A 422 19.52 -8.71 -2.15
C ARG A 422 20.16 -8.39 -0.81
N GLN A 423 19.88 -9.20 0.20
CA GLN A 423 20.44 -9.06 1.56
C GLN A 423 20.30 -7.63 2.11
N SER A 424 21.35 -6.81 2.00
CA SER A 424 21.42 -5.46 2.58
C SER A 424 21.57 -4.33 1.55
N TYR A 425 21.43 -4.61 0.25
CA TYR A 425 21.55 -3.60 -0.80
C TYR A 425 20.57 -3.83 -1.95
N SER A 426 20.28 -2.78 -2.69
CA SER A 426 19.59 -2.86 -3.98
C SER A 426 20.61 -2.73 -5.11
N GLY A 427 20.47 -3.54 -6.16
CA GLY A 427 21.33 -3.50 -7.33
C GLY A 427 20.53 -3.35 -8.62
N ILE A 428 21.13 -2.70 -9.63
CA ILE A 428 20.66 -2.75 -11.01
C ILE A 428 21.40 -3.90 -11.68
N TYR A 429 20.63 -4.86 -12.17
CA TYR A 429 21.14 -6.03 -12.89
C TYR A 429 20.66 -5.99 -14.33
N ARG A 430 21.35 -6.74 -15.21
CA ARG A 430 20.87 -7.02 -16.56
C ARG A 430 20.97 -8.49 -16.90
N LYS A 431 20.11 -8.95 -17.81
CA LYS A 431 20.10 -10.32 -18.34
C LYS A 431 19.52 -10.34 -19.75
N ALA A 432 19.87 -11.37 -20.53
CA ALA A 432 19.24 -11.57 -21.84
C ALA A 432 17.71 -11.66 -21.70
N TRP A 433 16.98 -11.09 -22.65
CA TRP A 433 15.51 -11.01 -22.61
C TRP A 433 14.81 -12.38 -22.61
N ASP A 434 15.45 -13.41 -23.11
CA ASP A 434 14.97 -14.80 -23.13
C ASP A 434 15.34 -15.60 -21.89
N GLY A 435 15.94 -14.95 -20.89
CA GLY A 435 16.39 -15.55 -19.64
C GLY A 435 17.67 -16.37 -19.73
N THR A 436 18.30 -16.45 -20.91
CA THR A 436 19.55 -17.20 -21.10
C THR A 436 20.76 -16.45 -20.54
N GLY A 437 21.84 -17.20 -20.27
CA GLY A 437 23.07 -16.64 -19.74
C GLY A 437 22.97 -16.22 -18.26
N ASP A 438 24.08 -15.72 -17.76
CA ASP A 438 24.20 -15.24 -16.38
C ASP A 438 23.69 -13.80 -16.27
N GLU A 439 23.17 -13.45 -15.12
CA GLU A 439 22.88 -12.06 -14.81
C GLU A 439 24.16 -11.28 -14.51
N GLU A 440 24.20 -10.02 -14.87
CA GLU A 440 25.30 -9.11 -14.61
C GLU A 440 24.87 -7.95 -13.74
N LEU A 441 25.57 -7.72 -12.62
CA LEU A 441 25.38 -6.51 -11.81
C LEU A 441 25.94 -5.30 -12.57
N LEU A 442 25.10 -4.30 -12.81
CA LEU A 442 25.49 -3.03 -13.40
C LEU A 442 25.85 -1.97 -12.36
N PHE A 443 25.13 -1.92 -11.26
CA PHE A 443 25.35 -0.93 -10.20
C PHE A 443 24.82 -1.42 -8.87
N ARG A 444 25.52 -1.08 -7.78
CA ARG A 444 25.13 -1.38 -6.40
C ARG A 444 24.78 -0.11 -5.64
N TYR A 445 23.64 -0.10 -4.97
CA TYR A 445 23.17 1.00 -4.14
C TYR A 445 22.92 0.54 -2.70
N THR A 446 23.53 1.24 -1.73
CA THR A 446 23.60 0.75 -0.34
C THR A 446 22.66 1.46 0.66
N PRO A 447 22.15 2.67 0.49
CA PRO A 447 21.20 3.24 1.44
C PRO A 447 19.80 2.65 1.22
N GLY A 448 19.12 2.26 2.31
CA GLY A 448 17.84 1.56 2.37
C GLY A 448 16.59 2.29 1.85
N ALA A 449 16.72 3.19 0.91
CA ALA A 449 15.59 3.81 0.21
C ALA A 449 15.25 3.00 -1.04
N GLY A 450 13.95 2.85 -1.32
CA GLY A 450 13.48 2.18 -2.53
C GLY A 450 14.07 2.84 -3.78
N MET A 451 14.80 2.06 -4.57
CA MET A 451 15.38 2.49 -5.85
C MET A 451 14.42 2.10 -6.98
N VAL A 452 14.20 3.02 -7.90
CA VAL A 452 13.37 2.79 -9.08
C VAL A 452 14.16 3.13 -10.33
N LEU A 453 14.50 2.10 -11.11
CA LEU A 453 15.13 2.25 -12.42
C LEU A 453 14.14 2.86 -13.41
N THR A 454 14.55 3.93 -14.09
CA THR A 454 13.63 4.70 -14.92
C THR A 454 13.96 4.66 -16.41
N ASP A 455 15.21 4.77 -16.79
CA ASP A 455 15.58 4.74 -18.21
C ASP A 455 17.02 4.28 -18.45
N TRP A 456 17.29 3.89 -19.69
CA TRP A 456 18.59 3.61 -20.25
C TRP A 456 18.82 4.52 -21.45
N SER A 457 19.92 5.27 -21.49
CA SER A 457 20.22 6.19 -22.57
C SER A 457 20.28 5.46 -23.94
N PRO A 458 19.84 6.08 -25.02
CA PRO A 458 19.85 5.49 -26.36
C PRO A 458 21.20 4.93 -26.82
N ASP A 459 22.32 5.56 -26.40
CA ASP A 459 23.69 5.08 -26.71
C ASP A 459 24.20 3.98 -25.77
N GLY A 460 23.39 3.62 -24.76
CA GLY A 460 23.71 2.57 -23.80
C GLY A 460 24.69 2.96 -22.69
N LYS A 461 25.12 4.23 -22.60
CA LYS A 461 26.19 4.65 -21.68
C LYS A 461 25.70 5.13 -20.31
N PHE A 462 24.42 5.41 -20.13
CA PHE A 462 23.87 5.94 -18.89
C PHE A 462 22.59 5.22 -18.48
N LEU A 463 22.41 5.04 -17.17
CA LEU A 463 21.15 4.66 -16.56
C LEU A 463 20.63 5.81 -15.70
N THR A 464 19.33 6.00 -15.67
CA THR A 464 18.67 6.87 -14.68
C THR A 464 17.86 6.05 -13.71
N PHE A 465 17.89 6.44 -12.44
CA PHE A 465 16.98 5.93 -11.41
C PHE A 465 16.65 7.03 -10.42
N TYR A 466 15.63 6.85 -9.60
CA TYR A 466 15.30 7.81 -8.56
C TYR A 466 15.10 7.14 -7.19
N THR A 467 15.39 7.94 -6.14
CA THR A 467 15.25 7.58 -4.72
C THR A 467 14.76 8.79 -3.90
N GLY A 468 13.90 9.64 -4.50
CA GLY A 468 13.58 11.00 -4.02
C GLY A 468 14.43 12.07 -4.71
N VAL A 469 15.49 11.67 -5.39
CA VAL A 469 16.33 12.50 -6.29
C VAL A 469 16.54 11.73 -7.58
N ILE A 470 16.81 12.41 -8.69
CA ILE A 470 17.15 11.77 -9.96
C ILE A 470 18.66 11.58 -10.01
N LEU A 471 19.06 10.31 -10.16
CA LEU A 471 20.46 9.90 -10.24
C LEU A 471 20.77 9.37 -11.64
N VAL A 472 21.99 9.63 -12.09
CA VAL A 472 22.56 9.11 -13.33
C VAL A 472 23.73 8.21 -13.00
N VAL A 473 23.78 7.03 -13.61
CA VAL A 473 24.92 6.09 -13.49
C VAL A 473 25.61 5.96 -14.85
N PRO A 474 26.84 6.44 -14.99
CA PRO A 474 27.63 6.16 -16.18
C PRO A 474 28.02 4.68 -16.27
N LEU A 475 27.80 4.05 -17.41
CA LEU A 475 28.21 2.67 -17.71
C LEU A 475 29.52 2.68 -18.50
N ARG A 476 30.63 3.00 -17.86
CA ARG A 476 31.94 3.06 -18.52
C ARG A 476 32.44 1.67 -18.85
N PRO A 477 32.97 1.42 -20.07
CA PRO A 477 33.59 0.17 -20.41
C PRO A 477 34.71 -0.19 -19.41
N ASN A 478 34.78 -1.47 -19.03
CA ASN A 478 35.79 -2.02 -18.11
C ASN A 478 35.76 -1.50 -16.65
N GLU A 479 34.77 -0.65 -16.30
CA GLU A 479 34.56 -0.25 -14.91
C GLU A 479 33.73 -1.33 -14.19
N LYS A 480 34.23 -1.82 -13.06
CA LYS A 480 33.49 -2.80 -12.26
C LYS A 480 32.26 -2.18 -11.64
N ALA A 481 31.17 -2.93 -11.57
CA ALA A 481 29.91 -2.47 -11.00
C ALA A 481 30.02 -1.88 -9.58
N LEU A 482 30.92 -2.42 -8.77
CA LEU A 482 31.17 -1.98 -7.39
C LEU A 482 31.94 -0.64 -7.30
N ASP A 483 32.65 -0.26 -8.37
CA ASP A 483 33.43 0.98 -8.44
C ASP A 483 32.60 2.13 -9.05
N ARG A 484 31.48 1.81 -9.74
CA ARG A 484 30.58 2.79 -10.35
C ARG A 484 29.91 3.65 -9.29
N LYS A 485 29.84 4.93 -9.57
CA LYS A 485 29.19 5.92 -8.69
C LYS A 485 27.98 6.51 -9.39
N ALA A 486 26.86 6.54 -8.68
CA ALA A 486 25.73 7.32 -9.10
C ALA A 486 26.03 8.81 -8.87
N ILE A 487 25.53 9.62 -9.77
CA ILE A 487 25.66 11.08 -9.80
C ILE A 487 24.29 11.65 -9.44
N ASP A 488 24.22 12.49 -8.43
CA ASP A 488 23.01 13.27 -8.10
C ASP A 488 22.79 14.30 -9.21
N TRP A 489 22.09 13.91 -10.28
CA TRP A 489 21.89 14.78 -11.43
C TRP A 489 20.88 15.89 -11.11
N LEU A 490 19.81 15.60 -10.38
CA LEU A 490 18.82 16.59 -9.96
C LEU A 490 18.37 16.31 -8.53
N ARG A 491 18.77 17.20 -7.63
CA ARG A 491 18.37 17.25 -6.22
C ARG A 491 17.83 18.64 -5.93
N GLU A 492 16.58 18.72 -5.51
CA GLU A 492 15.89 19.98 -5.26
C GLU A 492 15.14 19.89 -3.91
N ASP A 493 14.68 21.03 -3.40
CA ASP A 493 13.86 21.12 -2.17
C ASP A 493 12.40 20.68 -2.39
N TYR A 494 12.04 20.34 -3.61
CA TYR A 494 10.74 19.85 -4.03
C TYR A 494 10.85 18.42 -4.59
N ASP A 495 9.72 17.71 -4.69
CA ASP A 495 9.71 16.33 -5.17
C ASP A 495 10.03 16.26 -6.66
N VAL A 496 11.00 15.42 -7.00
CA VAL A 496 11.34 15.05 -8.38
C VAL A 496 11.27 13.53 -8.54
N ALA A 497 10.83 13.08 -9.70
CA ALA A 497 10.72 11.67 -10.01
C ALA A 497 10.88 11.41 -11.51
N GLN A 498 11.16 10.17 -11.87
CA GLN A 498 11.42 9.68 -13.21
C GLN A 498 12.51 10.51 -13.92
N GLY A 499 13.38 9.88 -14.62
CA GLY A 499 14.32 10.54 -15.54
C GLY A 499 14.24 9.81 -16.86
N ARG A 500 13.93 10.52 -17.97
CA ARG A 500 13.80 9.93 -19.30
C ARG A 500 14.66 10.68 -20.28
N PHE A 501 15.64 10.04 -20.86
CA PHE A 501 16.47 10.64 -21.90
C PHE A 501 15.65 10.93 -23.16
N SER A 502 15.92 12.07 -23.78
CA SER A 502 15.46 12.31 -25.15
C SER A 502 16.19 11.36 -26.12
N PRO A 503 15.60 11.03 -27.29
CA PRO A 503 16.23 10.14 -28.27
C PRO A 503 17.59 10.62 -28.80
N ASP A 504 17.84 11.94 -28.77
CA ASP A 504 19.10 12.58 -29.13
C ASP A 504 20.06 12.80 -27.94
N GLU A 505 19.66 12.33 -26.74
CA GLU A 505 20.42 12.38 -25.47
C GLU A 505 20.78 13.78 -24.98
N ARG A 506 20.17 14.83 -25.53
CA ARG A 506 20.46 16.21 -25.14
C ARG A 506 19.64 16.71 -23.99
N PHE A 507 18.61 15.95 -23.59
CA PHE A 507 17.65 16.34 -22.56
C PHE A 507 17.25 15.16 -21.70
N ILE A 508 16.85 15.48 -20.46
CA ILE A 508 16.13 14.56 -19.58
C ILE A 508 14.78 15.19 -19.24
N ALA A 509 13.70 14.42 -19.49
CA ALA A 509 12.36 14.75 -19.03
C ALA A 509 12.12 14.13 -17.65
N PHE A 510 11.45 14.83 -16.75
CA PHE A 510 11.19 14.40 -15.39
C PHE A 510 9.88 14.98 -14.84
N LEU A 511 9.42 14.41 -13.73
CA LEU A 511 8.32 14.95 -12.94
C LEU A 511 8.84 15.86 -11.85
N SER A 512 8.13 16.97 -11.62
CA SER A 512 8.41 17.87 -10.51
C SER A 512 7.13 18.54 -10.01
N ASN A 513 7.07 18.79 -8.71
CA ASN A 513 6.01 19.59 -8.09
C ASN A 513 6.46 21.02 -7.75
N GLU A 514 7.51 21.52 -8.41
CA GLU A 514 8.10 22.85 -8.16
C GLU A 514 7.10 24.00 -8.31
N ALA A 515 6.19 23.92 -9.29
CA ALA A 515 5.19 24.97 -9.51
C ALA A 515 4.01 24.89 -8.54
N ASN A 516 3.70 23.70 -8.02
CA ASN A 516 2.58 23.46 -7.10
C ASN A 516 2.83 22.21 -6.28
N ALA A 517 2.98 22.36 -4.96
CA ALA A 517 3.26 21.26 -4.04
C ALA A 517 2.23 20.10 -4.08
N GLU A 518 1.02 20.34 -4.59
CA GLU A 518 -0.04 19.33 -4.67
C GLU A 518 -0.09 18.61 -6.03
N LYS A 519 0.61 19.13 -7.05
CA LYS A 519 0.52 18.64 -8.43
C LYS A 519 1.91 18.51 -9.05
N ALA A 520 2.29 17.27 -9.39
CA ALA A 520 3.45 17.06 -10.23
C ALA A 520 3.14 17.41 -11.69
N GLU A 521 4.12 17.99 -12.37
CA GLU A 521 4.07 18.35 -13.79
C GLU A 521 5.30 17.78 -14.51
N VAL A 522 5.23 17.69 -15.83
CA VAL A 522 6.36 17.27 -16.68
C VAL A 522 7.25 18.47 -16.97
N TYR A 523 8.53 18.28 -16.73
CA TYR A 523 9.60 19.24 -17.07
C TYR A 523 10.67 18.58 -17.91
N VAL A 524 11.40 19.40 -18.67
CA VAL A 524 12.55 18.96 -19.47
C VAL A 524 13.73 19.88 -19.18
N ARG A 525 14.90 19.31 -18.88
CA ARG A 525 16.17 20.04 -18.71
C ARG A 525 17.24 19.51 -19.66
N PRO A 526 18.19 20.37 -20.10
CA PRO A 526 19.34 19.91 -20.86
C PRO A 526 20.17 18.88 -20.09
N PHE A 527 20.68 17.89 -20.80
CA PHE A 527 21.66 16.92 -20.33
C PHE A 527 22.93 17.02 -21.16
N ASP A 528 24.08 17.05 -20.49
CA ASP A 528 25.40 17.06 -21.14
C ASP A 528 26.14 15.77 -20.77
N ALA A 529 26.21 14.83 -21.70
CA ALA A 529 26.89 13.54 -21.50
C ALA A 529 28.39 13.68 -21.20
N SER A 530 29.02 14.82 -21.53
CA SER A 530 30.43 15.12 -21.20
C SER A 530 30.62 15.61 -19.77
N LYS A 531 29.54 16.11 -19.14
CA LYS A 531 29.50 16.67 -17.78
C LYS A 531 28.23 16.21 -17.05
N PRO A 532 28.06 14.93 -16.82
CA PRO A 532 26.83 14.36 -16.25
C PRO A 532 26.60 14.73 -14.78
N GLU A 533 27.53 15.48 -14.14
CA GLU A 533 27.49 15.81 -12.71
C GLU A 533 26.43 16.86 -12.36
N ALA A 534 25.85 17.53 -13.37
CA ALA A 534 24.81 18.53 -13.19
C ALA A 534 23.92 18.60 -14.43
N PRO A 535 22.70 19.13 -14.30
CA PRO A 535 21.90 19.49 -15.46
C PRO A 535 22.67 20.45 -16.37
N GLY A 536 22.55 20.27 -17.68
CA GLY A 536 23.12 21.18 -18.66
C GLY A 536 22.62 22.62 -18.48
N PRO A 537 23.28 23.60 -19.09
CA PRO A 537 22.94 25.01 -18.92
C PRO A 537 21.53 25.32 -19.46
N GLY A 538 20.76 26.05 -18.70
CA GLY A 538 19.41 26.48 -19.02
C GLY A 538 18.35 26.12 -18.01
N PRO A 539 17.21 26.82 -18.03
CA PRO A 539 16.10 26.52 -17.13
C PRO A 539 15.38 25.22 -17.52
N ALA A 540 14.65 24.64 -16.57
CA ALA A 540 13.68 23.61 -16.87
C ALA A 540 12.52 24.21 -17.70
N VAL A 541 12.08 23.49 -18.71
CA VAL A 541 10.92 23.86 -19.53
C VAL A 541 9.74 23.01 -19.08
N GLN A 542 8.68 23.65 -18.59
CA GLN A 542 7.44 23.00 -18.20
C GLN A 542 6.65 22.57 -19.45
N VAL A 543 6.28 21.28 -19.52
CA VAL A 543 5.55 20.68 -20.65
C VAL A 543 4.06 20.50 -20.34
N SER A 544 3.72 20.11 -19.12
CA SER A 544 2.32 19.91 -18.68
C SER A 544 1.88 20.99 -17.69
N LYS A 545 0.55 21.22 -17.55
CA LYS A 545 -0.03 22.24 -16.66
C LYS A 545 -1.29 21.79 -15.93
N THR A 546 -1.73 20.55 -16.15
CA THR A 546 -3.02 20.04 -15.63
C THR A 546 -2.86 19.05 -14.49
N GLY A 547 -1.63 18.79 -14.09
CA GLY A 547 -1.27 17.71 -13.16
C GLY A 547 -1.09 16.38 -13.86
N THR A 548 -0.03 15.69 -13.52
CA THR A 548 0.29 14.37 -14.08
C THR A 548 0.53 13.34 -12.98
N ILE A 549 0.27 12.08 -13.29
CA ILE A 549 0.60 10.94 -12.42
C ILE A 549 1.85 10.20 -12.91
N GLY A 550 2.52 10.70 -13.94
CA GLY A 550 3.70 10.08 -14.50
C GLY A 550 3.53 9.63 -15.95
N MET A 551 4.26 8.58 -16.34
CA MET A 551 4.27 8.05 -17.71
C MET A 551 4.85 9.03 -18.73
N ILE A 552 6.08 9.50 -18.49
CA ILE A 552 6.78 10.35 -19.46
C ILE A 552 7.45 9.47 -20.51
N PHE A 553 7.15 9.70 -21.80
CA PHE A 553 7.81 9.04 -22.93
C PHE A 553 8.11 9.99 -24.05
N TRP A 554 9.19 9.69 -24.75
CA TRP A 554 9.54 10.28 -26.01
C TRP A 554 9.20 9.34 -27.14
N ARG A 555 8.61 9.84 -28.23
CA ARG A 555 8.60 9.11 -29.48
C ARG A 555 10.05 8.98 -29.98
N GLN A 556 10.38 7.84 -30.59
CA GLN A 556 11.76 7.52 -30.96
C GLN A 556 12.39 8.55 -31.92
N ASP A 557 11.60 9.27 -32.70
CA ASP A 557 12.07 10.34 -33.60
C ASP A 557 12.30 11.70 -32.88
N GLY A 558 12.03 11.78 -31.58
CA GLY A 558 12.20 12.98 -30.77
C GLY A 558 11.22 14.12 -31.05
N LYS A 559 10.16 13.89 -31.84
CA LYS A 559 9.22 14.93 -32.26
C LYS A 559 7.95 15.01 -31.41
N GLU A 560 7.73 14.05 -30.55
CA GLU A 560 6.54 13.99 -29.71
C GLU A 560 6.86 13.41 -28.35
N MET A 561 6.22 13.92 -27.30
CA MET A 561 6.25 13.40 -25.95
C MET A 561 4.85 12.98 -25.52
N TYR A 562 4.78 12.03 -24.59
CA TYR A 562 3.54 11.55 -24.00
C TYR A 562 3.61 11.60 -22.49
N TYR A 563 2.47 11.88 -21.85
CA TYR A 563 2.30 11.78 -20.41
C TYR A 563 0.86 11.44 -20.04
N MET A 564 0.61 11.02 -18.80
CA MET A 564 -0.72 10.71 -18.31
C MET A 564 -1.15 11.69 -17.23
N THR A 565 -2.38 12.20 -17.34
CA THR A 565 -3.01 13.06 -16.33
C THR A 565 -3.55 12.24 -15.16
N ARG A 566 -3.94 12.92 -14.07
CA ARG A 566 -4.61 12.30 -12.91
C ARG A 566 -5.98 11.71 -13.27
N ASP A 567 -6.60 12.18 -14.35
CA ASP A 567 -7.89 11.71 -14.86
C ASP A 567 -7.76 10.52 -15.83
N TRP A 568 -6.56 9.89 -15.88
CA TRP A 568 -6.24 8.75 -16.75
C TRP A 568 -6.30 9.09 -18.24
N GLU A 569 -5.99 10.31 -18.59
CA GLU A 569 -5.93 10.79 -19.96
C GLU A 569 -4.50 10.70 -20.47
N VAL A 570 -4.33 10.05 -21.63
CA VAL A 570 -3.05 9.99 -22.35
C VAL A 570 -2.95 11.23 -23.22
N MET A 571 -1.95 12.05 -22.90
CA MET A 571 -1.67 13.32 -23.58
C MET A 571 -0.49 13.18 -24.52
N ALA A 572 -0.51 13.90 -25.62
CA ALA A 572 0.63 14.07 -26.53
C ALA A 572 1.00 15.53 -26.68
N VAL A 573 2.30 15.78 -26.82
CA VAL A 573 2.87 17.13 -27.01
C VAL A 573 3.89 17.06 -28.14
N ASP A 574 3.71 17.89 -29.17
CA ASP A 574 4.72 18.04 -30.20
C ASP A 574 5.92 18.80 -29.63
N VAL A 575 7.12 18.29 -29.86
CA VAL A 575 8.34 18.89 -29.31
C VAL A 575 9.43 19.01 -30.38
N THR A 576 10.35 19.94 -30.13
CA THR A 576 11.60 20.04 -30.87
C THR A 576 12.76 20.07 -29.87
N THR A 577 13.87 19.43 -30.24
CA THR A 577 15.08 19.38 -29.42
C THR A 577 16.22 20.20 -30.04
N THR A 578 16.04 20.78 -31.21
CA THR A 578 17.06 21.55 -31.96
C THR A 578 16.52 22.88 -32.42
N PRO A 579 17.24 24.03 -32.24
CA PRO A 579 18.52 24.16 -31.52
C PRO A 579 18.40 24.06 -29.99
N THR A 580 17.23 24.36 -29.46
CA THR A 580 16.85 24.28 -28.04
C THR A 580 15.55 23.52 -27.90
N PHE A 581 15.27 23.00 -26.68
CA PHE A 581 14.01 22.33 -26.41
C PHE A 581 12.84 23.32 -26.45
N GLN A 582 11.80 22.94 -27.20
CA GLN A 582 10.51 23.64 -27.23
C GLN A 582 9.38 22.62 -27.16
N ALA A 583 8.32 22.95 -26.42
CA ALA A 583 7.11 22.14 -26.32
C ALA A 583 5.91 22.89 -26.89
N GLY A 584 5.12 22.24 -27.69
CA GLY A 584 3.83 22.70 -28.20
C GLY A 584 2.72 22.62 -27.14
N THR A 585 1.48 22.82 -27.56
CA THR A 585 0.32 22.68 -26.68
C THR A 585 -0.03 21.20 -26.51
N PRO A 586 -0.18 20.70 -25.27
CA PRO A 586 -0.65 19.34 -25.02
C PRO A 586 -2.03 19.10 -25.64
N ARG A 587 -2.21 17.92 -26.26
CA ARG A 587 -3.50 17.47 -26.79
C ARG A 587 -3.87 16.11 -26.23
N LEU A 588 -5.15 15.92 -25.94
CA LEU A 588 -5.69 14.63 -25.54
C LEU A 588 -5.63 13.64 -26.71
N LEU A 589 -5.06 12.46 -26.50
CA LEU A 589 -5.19 11.34 -27.42
C LEU A 589 -6.43 10.51 -27.08
N PHE A 590 -6.46 9.98 -25.88
CA PHE A 590 -7.60 9.18 -25.38
C PHE A 590 -7.59 9.11 -23.85
N LYS A 591 -8.72 8.68 -23.30
CA LYS A 591 -8.89 8.41 -21.87
C LYS A 591 -8.99 6.91 -21.62
N LEU A 592 -8.26 6.39 -20.63
CA LEU A 592 -8.40 5.00 -20.23
C LEU A 592 -9.77 4.75 -19.58
N PRO A 593 -10.34 3.55 -19.73
CA PRO A 593 -11.68 3.22 -19.21
C PRO A 593 -11.77 3.15 -17.67
N GLY A 594 -10.66 3.30 -16.96
CA GLY A 594 -10.61 3.28 -15.51
C GLY A 594 -9.19 3.44 -14.96
N PRO A 595 -9.04 3.54 -13.63
CA PRO A 595 -7.75 3.72 -12.99
C PRO A 595 -6.85 2.49 -13.20
N LEU A 596 -5.57 2.76 -13.42
CA LEU A 596 -4.55 1.73 -13.41
C LEU A 596 -4.21 1.38 -11.96
N PRO A 597 -4.30 0.11 -11.56
CA PRO A 597 -3.91 -0.27 -10.21
C PRO A 597 -2.39 -0.20 -10.04
N GLY A 598 -1.93 0.36 -8.92
CA GLY A 598 -0.52 0.55 -8.59
C GLY A 598 0.03 1.92 -8.97
N ASN A 599 1.34 2.10 -8.80
CA ASN A 599 2.00 3.36 -9.14
C ASN A 599 2.30 3.42 -10.65
N PRO A 600 1.67 4.31 -11.44
CA PRO A 600 1.86 4.41 -12.89
C PRO A 600 3.22 4.98 -13.29
N MET A 601 4.07 5.39 -12.34
CA MET A 601 5.28 6.17 -12.59
C MET A 601 6.42 5.44 -13.31
N GLN A 602 6.30 4.16 -13.71
CA GLN A 602 7.49 3.37 -14.04
C GLN A 602 7.47 2.69 -15.42
N TRP A 603 6.55 3.01 -16.34
CA TRP A 603 6.26 2.17 -17.48
C TRP A 603 6.63 2.81 -18.81
N LYS A 604 7.35 2.08 -19.67
CA LYS A 604 7.65 2.49 -21.06
C LYS A 604 6.56 1.92 -21.98
N ASN A 605 5.43 2.59 -22.04
CA ASN A 605 4.17 2.07 -22.53
C ASN A 605 3.85 2.43 -23.99
N VAL A 606 4.77 3.04 -24.71
CA VAL A 606 4.52 3.54 -26.07
C VAL A 606 5.41 2.82 -27.06
N SER A 607 4.85 2.44 -28.21
CA SER A 607 5.62 1.90 -29.34
C SER A 607 6.60 2.95 -29.88
N PRO A 608 7.72 2.53 -30.50
CA PRO A 608 8.73 3.43 -31.03
C PRO A 608 8.17 4.49 -31.99
N ASP A 609 7.18 4.12 -32.78
CA ASP A 609 6.49 4.99 -33.75
C ASP A 609 5.37 5.86 -33.12
N GLY A 610 5.08 5.66 -31.83
CA GLY A 610 4.03 6.37 -31.11
C GLY A 610 2.60 6.00 -31.51
N GLN A 611 2.38 4.88 -32.20
CA GLN A 611 1.06 4.48 -32.68
C GLN A 611 0.30 3.57 -31.72
N GLN A 612 1.01 2.88 -30.82
CA GLN A 612 0.42 1.93 -29.89
C GLN A 612 0.87 2.17 -28.45
N PHE A 613 -0.03 1.85 -27.52
CA PHE A 613 0.17 2.04 -26.08
C PHE A 613 -0.19 0.75 -25.36
N ILE A 614 0.60 0.35 -24.35
CA ILE A 614 0.33 -0.85 -23.56
C ILE A 614 0.07 -0.50 -22.10
N PHE A 615 -0.97 -1.12 -21.53
CA PHE A 615 -1.33 -0.98 -20.12
C PHE A 615 -1.73 -2.32 -19.51
N ALA A 616 -1.41 -2.52 -18.22
CA ALA A 616 -1.91 -3.64 -17.45
C ALA A 616 -3.30 -3.26 -16.88
N MET A 617 -4.33 -3.43 -17.69
CA MET A 617 -5.71 -3.11 -17.34
C MET A 617 -6.30 -4.15 -16.39
N PRO A 618 -7.27 -3.79 -15.51
CA PRO A 618 -8.03 -4.79 -14.77
C PRO A 618 -8.60 -5.83 -15.76
N ALA A 619 -8.36 -7.11 -15.49
CA ALA A 619 -8.99 -8.16 -16.28
C ALA A 619 -10.49 -8.14 -15.99
N THR A 620 -11.31 -7.93 -17.01
CA THR A 620 -12.76 -8.13 -16.88
C THR A 620 -12.99 -9.59 -16.51
N ALA A 621 -13.73 -9.83 -15.41
CA ALA A 621 -14.10 -11.19 -15.05
C ALA A 621 -14.76 -11.87 -16.27
N ALA A 622 -14.19 -12.97 -16.74
CA ALA A 622 -14.89 -13.80 -17.72
C ALA A 622 -16.27 -14.13 -17.13
N PRO A 623 -17.36 -14.03 -17.92
CA PRO A 623 -18.66 -14.46 -17.44
C PRO A 623 -18.52 -15.88 -16.89
N ALA A 624 -18.98 -16.09 -15.65
CA ALA A 624 -18.98 -17.42 -15.04
C ALA A 624 -19.66 -18.40 -16.01
N ARG A 625 -18.91 -19.44 -16.44
CA ARG A 625 -19.43 -20.52 -17.27
C ARG A 625 -20.37 -21.39 -16.47
#